data_cf1f2957a8aac2f295cc4e3fc77f232a
#
_entry.id   cf1f2957a8aac2f295cc4e3fc77f232a
#
_cell.length_a   1.000
_cell.length_b   1.000
_cell.length_c   1.000
_cell.angle_alpha   90.00
_cell.angle_beta   90.00
_cell.angle_gamma   90.00
#
_symmetry.space_group_name_H-M   'P 1'
#
loop_
_entity.id
_entity.type
_entity.pdbx_description
1 polymer ?
#
loop_
_entity_poly.entity_id
_entity_poly.type
_entity_poly.pdbx_seq_one_letter_code
_entity_poly.pdbx_strand_id
1 'polypeptide(L)'
;MQMTMRWFGPEEDKISLEHIRQVPGVEGVVGALYDVAVGEVWPVDKIERLVGQAHAAGLKMEVIESVNIHDDIKIGLPTRDRYIANYQQTIRNLARFGVKVICYNFMPVFDWMKTDMNYVLPDGSLTMAFEKKDIDKRLEDVVKEVLENSNGFALPGWEPERLAEVQTLFAKYSAVDDQKLRENLVYFLQAVIPVCEEVGVKMAIHPDDPPYSIFGLPRVVKNRHDLDWICRAVDSPANGITLCTGSIAEDPDNDVYAILAEFTRRKRIHFAHVRNIKLMQDKDFYECAHPSEYGSLDMYKVMQALYDNGFDGYIRPDHGRFIWGETGRPGYGLFDRALGVTYLKGLWEALSKR
;
A
#
# COMPACT_ATOMS: atom_id res chain seq x y z
N MET A 1 -0.37 19.05 -1.04
CA MET A 1 -0.69 17.61 -1.17
C MET A 1 -1.60 17.37 -2.36
N GLN A 2 -1.47 16.24 -3.06
CA GLN A 2 -2.34 15.83 -4.16
C GLN A 2 -3.20 14.65 -3.70
N MET A 3 -4.53 14.84 -3.66
CA MET A 3 -5.47 13.80 -3.22
C MET A 3 -5.75 12.82 -4.36
N THR A 4 -5.62 11.54 -4.08
CA THR A 4 -5.81 10.45 -5.03
C THR A 4 -6.74 9.37 -4.48
N MET A 5 -7.24 8.51 -5.35
CA MET A 5 -7.97 7.29 -4.98
C MET A 5 -7.44 6.08 -5.75
N ARG A 6 -7.45 4.92 -5.10
CA ARG A 6 -7.10 3.67 -5.75
C ARG A 6 -8.16 3.28 -6.78
N TRP A 7 -7.70 2.89 -7.98
CA TRP A 7 -8.52 2.35 -9.05
C TRP A 7 -7.86 1.11 -9.66
N PHE A 8 -8.62 0.04 -9.82
CA PHE A 8 -8.10 -1.27 -10.23
C PHE A 8 -8.23 -1.56 -11.72
N GLY A 9 -8.70 -0.58 -12.51
CA GLY A 9 -8.94 -0.77 -13.94
C GLY A 9 -10.39 -1.15 -14.26
N PRO A 10 -10.81 -1.03 -15.52
CA PRO A 10 -12.21 -1.19 -15.91
C PRO A 10 -12.73 -2.62 -15.78
N GLU A 11 -11.83 -3.60 -15.80
CA GLU A 11 -12.18 -5.02 -15.71
C GLU A 11 -12.22 -5.53 -14.27
N GLU A 12 -11.44 -4.90 -13.38
CA GLU A 12 -11.22 -5.32 -12.01
C GLU A 12 -11.89 -4.42 -10.97
N ASP A 13 -12.44 -3.28 -11.35
CA ASP A 13 -13.08 -2.32 -10.45
C ASP A 13 -14.54 -2.09 -10.83
N LYS A 14 -15.45 -2.19 -9.85
CA LYS A 14 -16.85 -1.79 -10.03
C LYS A 14 -17.03 -0.27 -10.04
N ILE A 15 -16.02 0.48 -9.59
CA ILE A 15 -16.07 1.92 -9.48
C ILE A 15 -15.44 2.53 -10.72
N SER A 16 -16.22 3.31 -11.45
CA SER A 16 -15.74 3.98 -12.65
C SER A 16 -14.90 5.22 -12.33
N LEU A 17 -14.06 5.63 -13.29
CA LEU A 17 -13.27 6.86 -13.18
C LEU A 17 -14.16 8.10 -13.09
N GLU A 18 -15.33 8.08 -13.73
CA GLU A 18 -16.35 9.14 -13.65
C GLU A 18 -16.84 9.32 -12.21
N HIS A 19 -17.11 8.21 -11.49
CA HIS A 19 -17.51 8.26 -10.09
C HIS A 19 -16.38 8.82 -9.21
N ILE A 20 -15.15 8.37 -9.42
CA ILE A 20 -13.99 8.87 -8.68
C ILE A 20 -13.81 10.39 -8.92
N ARG A 21 -13.95 10.84 -10.17
CA ARG A 21 -13.84 12.26 -10.51
C ARG A 21 -14.89 13.14 -9.83
N GLN A 22 -16.06 12.58 -9.51
CA GLN A 22 -17.13 13.31 -8.81
C GLN A 22 -16.85 13.49 -7.32
N VAL A 23 -15.86 12.80 -6.76
CA VAL A 23 -15.49 12.97 -5.36
C VAL A 23 -14.76 14.31 -5.18
N PRO A 24 -15.30 15.24 -4.37
CA PRO A 24 -14.71 16.58 -4.23
C PRO A 24 -13.27 16.51 -3.72
N GLY A 25 -12.37 17.15 -4.46
CA GLY A 25 -10.96 17.26 -4.07
C GLY A 25 -10.05 16.14 -4.56
N VAL A 26 -10.56 15.11 -5.23
CA VAL A 26 -9.72 14.10 -5.91
C VAL A 26 -9.14 14.71 -7.20
N GLU A 27 -7.82 14.59 -7.34
CA GLU A 27 -7.06 15.12 -8.49
C GLU A 27 -6.52 14.00 -9.38
N GLY A 28 -6.38 12.80 -8.83
CA GLY A 28 -5.80 11.68 -9.55
C GLY A 28 -6.20 10.32 -9.01
N VAL A 29 -5.79 9.30 -9.73
CA VAL A 29 -5.95 7.90 -9.35
C VAL A 29 -4.60 7.20 -9.26
N VAL A 30 -4.59 6.15 -8.45
CA VAL A 30 -3.47 5.23 -8.27
C VAL A 30 -3.85 3.90 -8.90
N GLY A 31 -3.10 3.45 -9.88
CA GLY A 31 -3.40 2.23 -10.64
C GLY A 31 -2.24 1.24 -10.68
N ALA A 32 -2.49 0.08 -11.27
CA ALA A 32 -1.49 -0.93 -11.62
C ALA A 32 -1.95 -1.76 -12.83
N LEU A 33 -1.02 -2.53 -13.43
CA LEU A 33 -1.34 -3.58 -14.38
C LEU A 33 -1.44 -4.92 -13.63
N TYR A 34 -2.55 -5.62 -13.81
CA TYR A 34 -2.81 -6.92 -13.18
C TYR A 34 -2.63 -8.10 -14.15
N ASP A 35 -2.55 -7.80 -15.44
CA ASP A 35 -2.42 -8.76 -16.53
C ASP A 35 -0.97 -8.91 -17.03
N VAL A 36 0.01 -8.51 -16.20
CA VAL A 36 1.44 -8.72 -16.43
C VAL A 36 1.99 -9.54 -15.27
N ALA A 37 2.60 -10.68 -15.58
CA ALA A 37 3.17 -11.56 -14.57
C ALA A 37 4.23 -10.85 -13.72
N VAL A 38 4.28 -11.19 -12.43
CA VAL A 38 5.24 -10.60 -11.48
C VAL A 38 6.67 -10.86 -11.95
N GLY A 39 7.48 -9.79 -12.01
CA GLY A 39 8.87 -9.84 -12.47
C GLY A 39 9.05 -9.65 -13.97
N GLU A 40 7.99 -9.61 -14.76
CA GLU A 40 8.09 -9.29 -16.19
C GLU A 40 8.01 -7.77 -16.43
N VAL A 41 8.61 -7.34 -17.55
CA VAL A 41 8.60 -5.93 -17.96
C VAL A 41 7.19 -5.48 -18.31
N TRP A 42 6.72 -4.38 -17.74
CA TRP A 42 5.45 -3.79 -18.11
C TRP A 42 5.51 -3.21 -19.53
N PRO A 43 4.67 -3.72 -20.48
CA PRO A 43 4.64 -3.25 -21.86
C PRO A 43 4.20 -1.79 -21.97
N VAL A 44 4.83 -1.06 -22.86
CA VAL A 44 4.59 0.38 -23.08
C VAL A 44 3.15 0.67 -23.48
N ASP A 45 2.56 -0.14 -24.35
CA ASP A 45 1.19 0.00 -24.83
C ASP A 45 0.15 -0.23 -23.73
N LYS A 46 0.41 -1.15 -22.79
CA LYS A 46 -0.46 -1.37 -21.64
C LYS A 46 -0.38 -0.19 -20.65
N ILE A 47 0.82 0.34 -20.39
CA ILE A 47 1.00 1.53 -19.55
C ILE A 47 0.29 2.74 -20.18
N GLU A 48 0.48 2.95 -21.49
CA GLU A 48 -0.17 4.04 -22.24
C GLU A 48 -1.69 3.97 -22.11
N ARG A 49 -2.25 2.77 -22.27
CA ARG A 49 -3.70 2.55 -22.12
C ARG A 49 -4.17 2.87 -20.70
N LEU A 50 -3.50 2.35 -19.67
CA LEU A 50 -3.86 2.56 -18.28
C LEU A 50 -3.84 4.06 -17.90
N VAL A 51 -2.74 4.75 -18.21
CA VAL A 51 -2.58 6.19 -17.92
C VAL A 51 -3.53 7.02 -18.80
N GLY A 52 -3.69 6.64 -20.07
CA GLY A 52 -4.59 7.31 -21.01
C GLY A 52 -6.05 7.27 -20.57
N GLN A 53 -6.53 6.16 -19.98
CA GLN A 53 -7.88 6.07 -19.43
C GLN A 53 -8.11 7.09 -18.29
N ALA A 54 -7.15 7.21 -17.37
CA ALA A 54 -7.24 8.20 -16.29
C ALA A 54 -7.26 9.64 -16.85
N HIS A 55 -6.39 9.95 -17.79
CA HIS A 55 -6.32 11.27 -18.42
C HIS A 55 -7.59 11.60 -19.20
N ALA A 56 -8.17 10.65 -19.94
CA ALA A 56 -9.44 10.82 -20.65
C ALA A 56 -10.60 11.15 -19.70
N ALA A 57 -10.56 10.61 -18.48
CA ALA A 57 -11.51 10.95 -17.42
C ALA A 57 -11.19 12.28 -16.71
N GLY A 58 -10.12 12.98 -17.08
CA GLY A 58 -9.68 14.22 -16.44
C GLY A 58 -9.00 14.04 -15.08
N LEU A 59 -8.43 12.85 -14.83
CA LEU A 59 -7.70 12.50 -13.63
C LEU A 59 -6.23 12.26 -13.96
N LYS A 60 -5.31 12.58 -13.03
CA LYS A 60 -3.89 12.26 -13.18
C LYS A 60 -3.64 10.81 -12.72
N MET A 61 -2.64 10.15 -13.32
CA MET A 61 -2.08 8.90 -12.81
C MET A 61 -0.57 9.03 -12.70
N GLU A 62 -0.13 9.63 -11.61
CA GLU A 62 1.29 9.90 -11.32
C GLU A 62 1.87 8.93 -10.27
N VAL A 63 1.02 8.09 -9.68
CA VAL A 63 1.40 7.06 -8.71
C VAL A 63 0.96 5.70 -9.21
N ILE A 64 1.87 4.74 -9.18
CA ILE A 64 1.60 3.32 -9.43
C ILE A 64 1.69 2.56 -8.12
N GLU A 65 0.74 1.68 -7.89
CA GLU A 65 0.71 0.79 -6.72
C GLU A 65 0.05 -0.55 -7.08
N SER A 66 0.86 -1.60 -7.30
CA SER A 66 2.29 -1.69 -7.19
C SER A 66 2.89 -2.25 -8.49
N VAL A 67 4.17 -2.01 -8.70
CA VAL A 67 4.98 -2.93 -9.49
C VAL A 67 5.49 -3.99 -8.52
N ASN A 68 4.91 -5.19 -8.56
CA ASN A 68 5.22 -6.25 -7.59
C ASN A 68 6.66 -6.75 -7.76
N ILE A 69 7.34 -6.93 -6.63
CA ILE A 69 8.71 -7.44 -6.61
C ILE A 69 8.70 -8.96 -6.57
N HIS A 70 9.36 -9.59 -7.55
CA HIS A 70 9.44 -11.05 -7.65
C HIS A 70 10.10 -11.67 -6.41
N ASP A 71 9.60 -12.81 -5.96
CA ASP A 71 10.09 -13.47 -4.75
C ASP A 71 11.57 -13.87 -4.83
N ASP A 72 12.07 -14.19 -6.02
CA ASP A 72 13.50 -14.49 -6.21
C ASP A 72 14.42 -13.31 -5.82
N ILE A 73 13.94 -12.06 -5.94
CA ILE A 73 14.65 -10.87 -5.44
C ILE A 73 14.63 -10.85 -3.92
N LYS A 74 13.45 -11.07 -3.31
CA LYS A 74 13.27 -11.06 -1.86
C LYS A 74 14.06 -12.18 -1.18
N ILE A 75 14.12 -13.37 -1.80
CA ILE A 75 14.85 -14.54 -1.31
C ILE A 75 16.35 -14.43 -1.60
N GLY A 76 16.74 -13.72 -2.66
CA GLY A 76 18.13 -13.57 -3.10
C GLY A 76 18.64 -14.70 -3.99
N LEU A 77 17.76 -15.29 -4.81
CA LEU A 77 18.13 -16.35 -5.74
C LEU A 77 18.98 -15.84 -6.90
N PRO A 78 19.74 -16.69 -7.62
CA PRO A 78 20.59 -16.28 -8.74
C PRO A 78 19.83 -15.59 -9.89
N THR A 79 18.55 -15.89 -10.06
CA THR A 79 17.64 -15.30 -11.05
C THR A 79 17.22 -13.86 -10.75
N ARG A 80 17.50 -13.36 -9.52
CA ARG A 80 17.11 -12.01 -9.07
C ARG A 80 17.59 -10.91 -10.00
N ASP A 81 18.78 -11.04 -10.59
CA ASP A 81 19.37 -9.98 -11.44
C ASP A 81 18.58 -9.77 -12.72
N ARG A 82 18.03 -10.85 -13.30
CA ARG A 82 17.09 -10.76 -14.43
C ARG A 82 15.84 -9.97 -14.04
N TYR A 83 15.23 -10.29 -12.91
CA TYR A 83 14.01 -9.61 -12.45
C TYR A 83 14.25 -8.17 -12.05
N ILE A 84 15.42 -7.86 -11.50
CA ILE A 84 15.85 -6.48 -11.22
C ILE A 84 16.01 -5.70 -12.53
N ALA A 85 16.63 -6.28 -13.56
CA ALA A 85 16.74 -5.63 -14.87
C ALA A 85 15.35 -5.36 -15.51
N ASN A 86 14.42 -6.30 -15.38
CA ASN A 86 13.03 -6.11 -15.82
C ASN A 86 12.34 -4.99 -15.04
N TYR A 87 12.58 -4.91 -13.74
CA TYR A 87 12.04 -3.85 -12.88
C TYR A 87 12.59 -2.48 -13.30
N GLN A 88 13.88 -2.37 -13.55
CA GLN A 88 14.53 -1.16 -14.06
C GLN A 88 13.92 -0.71 -15.41
N GLN A 89 13.67 -1.65 -16.32
CA GLN A 89 13.02 -1.33 -17.57
C GLN A 89 11.58 -0.85 -17.37
N THR A 90 10.85 -1.46 -16.45
CA THR A 90 9.49 -1.02 -16.07
C THR A 90 9.48 0.41 -15.52
N ILE A 91 10.45 0.77 -14.67
CA ILE A 91 10.60 2.16 -14.17
C ILE A 91 10.78 3.13 -15.35
N ARG A 92 11.67 2.82 -16.32
CA ARG A 92 11.88 3.66 -17.51
C ARG A 92 10.62 3.78 -18.35
N ASN A 93 9.88 2.68 -18.53
CA ASN A 93 8.64 2.69 -19.28
C ASN A 93 7.57 3.56 -18.60
N LEU A 94 7.39 3.45 -17.29
CA LEU A 94 6.43 4.24 -16.51
C LEU A 94 6.78 5.75 -16.52
N ALA A 95 8.05 6.09 -16.44
CA ALA A 95 8.51 7.50 -16.48
C ALA A 95 8.10 8.22 -17.78
N ARG A 96 8.03 7.52 -18.90
CA ARG A 96 7.61 8.06 -20.21
C ARG A 96 6.17 8.59 -20.21
N PHE A 97 5.34 8.08 -19.32
CA PHE A 97 3.92 8.45 -19.19
C PHE A 97 3.65 9.35 -17.99
N GLY A 98 4.69 9.94 -17.41
CA GLY A 98 4.55 10.93 -16.35
C GLY A 98 4.36 10.37 -14.95
N VAL A 99 4.54 9.07 -14.75
CA VAL A 99 4.56 8.47 -13.40
C VAL A 99 5.73 9.06 -12.60
N LYS A 100 5.45 9.44 -11.35
CA LYS A 100 6.38 10.10 -10.43
C LYS A 100 6.74 9.25 -9.24
N VAL A 101 5.82 8.38 -8.79
CA VAL A 101 6.01 7.53 -7.61
C VAL A 101 5.59 6.11 -7.91
N ILE A 102 6.42 5.15 -7.53
CA ILE A 102 6.10 3.73 -7.51
C ILE A 102 6.04 3.29 -6.05
N CYS A 103 4.83 3.00 -5.56
CA CYS A 103 4.61 2.32 -4.30
C CYS A 103 4.93 0.84 -4.47
N TYR A 104 5.67 0.27 -3.54
CA TYR A 104 6.03 -1.14 -3.52
C TYR A 104 6.11 -1.66 -2.09
N ASN A 105 6.06 -2.95 -1.91
CA ASN A 105 6.33 -3.63 -0.66
C ASN A 105 7.45 -4.67 -0.82
N PHE A 106 8.00 -5.14 0.31
CA PHE A 106 9.01 -6.19 0.32
C PHE A 106 8.60 -7.35 1.25
N MET A 107 7.30 -7.55 1.39
CA MET A 107 6.70 -8.54 2.25
C MET A 107 6.87 -9.95 1.66
N PRO A 108 7.34 -10.93 2.45
CA PRO A 108 7.35 -12.33 2.04
C PRO A 108 5.96 -12.91 1.89
N VAL A 109 5.71 -13.64 0.83
CA VAL A 109 4.50 -14.39 0.49
C VAL A 109 3.26 -13.50 0.34
N PHE A 110 2.81 -12.85 1.40
CA PHE A 110 1.60 -12.00 1.41
C PHE A 110 1.97 -10.53 1.51
N ASP A 111 1.33 -9.67 0.70
CA ASP A 111 1.56 -8.23 0.74
C ASP A 111 0.94 -7.60 1.99
N TRP A 112 -0.25 -8.05 2.36
CA TRP A 112 -0.96 -7.66 3.59
C TRP A 112 -1.82 -8.81 4.08
N MET A 113 -2.20 -8.78 5.35
CA MET A 113 -3.01 -9.84 5.95
C MET A 113 -4.16 -9.25 6.75
N LYS A 114 -5.36 -9.69 6.40
CA LYS A 114 -6.57 -9.56 7.22
C LYS A 114 -7.20 -10.94 7.37
N THR A 115 -7.80 -11.21 8.49
CA THR A 115 -8.39 -12.52 8.80
C THR A 115 -9.90 -12.55 8.54
N ASP A 116 -10.54 -11.37 8.51
CA ASP A 116 -11.94 -11.21 8.13
C ASP A 116 -12.10 -10.05 7.14
N MET A 117 -12.63 -10.34 5.95
CA MET A 117 -12.84 -9.36 4.88
C MET A 117 -14.20 -8.67 4.96
N ASN A 118 -15.11 -9.18 5.77
CA ASN A 118 -16.50 -8.70 5.87
C ASN A 118 -16.94 -8.56 7.35
N TYR A 119 -16.03 -8.15 8.21
CA TYR A 119 -16.30 -7.93 9.63
C TYR A 119 -17.44 -6.94 9.82
N VAL A 120 -18.47 -7.35 10.57
CA VAL A 120 -19.70 -6.54 10.77
C VAL A 120 -19.49 -5.58 11.93
N LEU A 121 -19.56 -4.28 11.66
CA LEU A 121 -19.54 -3.24 12.70
C LEU A 121 -20.91 -3.06 13.37
N PRO A 122 -20.96 -2.44 14.56
CA PRO A 122 -22.23 -2.23 15.29
C PRO A 122 -23.29 -1.43 14.53
N ASP A 123 -22.90 -0.61 13.56
CA ASP A 123 -23.80 0.16 12.70
C ASP A 123 -24.28 -0.64 11.47
N GLY A 124 -23.87 -1.90 11.35
CA GLY A 124 -24.21 -2.78 10.23
C GLY A 124 -23.35 -2.61 8.98
N SER A 125 -22.37 -1.71 9.00
CA SER A 125 -21.39 -1.61 7.91
C SER A 125 -20.38 -2.77 7.96
N LEU A 126 -19.76 -3.07 6.80
CA LEU A 126 -18.77 -4.14 6.68
C LEU A 126 -17.37 -3.54 6.52
N THR A 127 -16.38 -4.15 7.16
CA THR A 127 -15.00 -3.73 7.06
C THR A 127 -14.05 -4.92 7.09
N MET A 128 -12.75 -4.64 7.02
CA MET A 128 -11.71 -5.65 7.18
C MET A 128 -11.20 -5.65 8.62
N ALA A 129 -10.91 -6.86 9.15
CA ALA A 129 -10.37 -7.04 10.48
C ALA A 129 -9.22 -8.05 10.49
N PHE A 130 -8.39 -7.94 11.51
CA PHE A 130 -7.34 -8.88 11.83
C PHE A 130 -7.51 -9.35 13.27
N GLU A 131 -7.67 -10.64 13.46
CA GLU A 131 -7.69 -11.29 14.77
C GLU A 131 -6.56 -12.33 14.85
N LYS A 132 -5.62 -12.12 15.76
CA LYS A 132 -4.43 -12.94 15.89
C LYS A 132 -4.75 -14.43 16.11
N LYS A 133 -5.83 -14.73 16.84
CA LYS A 133 -6.28 -16.11 17.04
C LYS A 133 -6.55 -16.87 15.75
N ASP A 134 -6.88 -16.17 14.66
CA ASP A 134 -7.22 -16.78 13.38
C ASP A 134 -5.99 -17.17 12.55
N ILE A 135 -4.84 -16.54 12.79
CA ILE A 135 -3.57 -16.97 12.17
C ILE A 135 -2.95 -18.19 12.85
N ASP A 136 -3.44 -18.59 14.02
CA ASP A 136 -3.03 -19.85 14.67
C ASP A 136 -3.66 -21.09 14.00
N LYS A 137 -4.63 -20.89 13.08
CA LYS A 137 -5.18 -21.94 12.21
C LYS A 137 -4.13 -22.44 11.21
N ARG A 138 -4.41 -23.56 10.56
CA ARG A 138 -3.55 -24.00 9.45
C ARG A 138 -3.59 -22.96 8.34
N LEU A 139 -2.41 -22.70 7.75
CA LEU A 139 -2.27 -21.70 6.69
C LEU A 139 -3.28 -21.90 5.54
N GLU A 140 -3.52 -23.17 5.14
CA GLU A 140 -4.46 -23.48 4.07
C GLU A 140 -5.90 -23.08 4.42
N ASP A 141 -6.29 -23.22 5.68
CA ASP A 141 -7.63 -22.83 6.14
C ASP A 141 -7.77 -21.31 6.12
N VAL A 142 -6.74 -20.56 6.57
CA VAL A 142 -6.71 -19.09 6.51
C VAL A 142 -6.78 -18.58 5.07
N VAL A 143 -5.96 -19.13 4.18
CA VAL A 143 -5.95 -18.78 2.75
C VAL A 143 -7.33 -19.02 2.14
N LYS A 144 -7.95 -20.15 2.43
CA LYS A 144 -9.29 -20.49 1.93
C LYS A 144 -10.34 -19.51 2.44
N GLU A 145 -10.37 -19.20 3.73
CA GLU A 145 -11.31 -18.24 4.33
C GLU A 145 -11.17 -16.84 3.70
N VAL A 146 -9.96 -16.35 3.50
CA VAL A 146 -9.71 -15.05 2.86
C VAL A 146 -10.23 -15.02 1.43
N LEU A 147 -9.98 -16.08 0.65
CA LEU A 147 -10.44 -16.16 -0.74
C LEU A 147 -11.97 -16.26 -0.85
N GLU A 148 -12.60 -17.08 -0.01
CA GLU A 148 -14.08 -17.22 0.00
C GLU A 148 -14.76 -15.89 0.34
N ASN A 149 -14.15 -15.06 1.18
CA ASN A 149 -14.67 -13.78 1.63
C ASN A 149 -14.20 -12.56 0.81
N SER A 150 -13.46 -12.77 -0.27
CA SER A 150 -12.95 -11.70 -1.14
C SER A 150 -13.99 -11.12 -2.11
N ASN A 151 -15.26 -11.56 -2.02
CA ASN A 151 -16.35 -11.17 -2.91
C ASN A 151 -16.07 -11.46 -4.40
N GLY A 152 -15.21 -12.46 -4.69
CA GLY A 152 -14.83 -12.86 -6.05
C GLY A 152 -13.77 -11.97 -6.70
N PHE A 153 -13.16 -11.04 -5.96
CA PHE A 153 -12.07 -10.21 -6.46
C PHE A 153 -10.69 -10.77 -6.09
N ALA A 154 -9.74 -10.66 -7.02
CA ALA A 154 -8.34 -10.89 -6.68
C ALA A 154 -7.85 -9.76 -5.75
N LEU A 155 -7.29 -10.13 -4.61
CA LEU A 155 -6.71 -9.18 -3.66
C LEU A 155 -5.24 -8.96 -4.00
N PRO A 156 -4.71 -7.72 -3.86
CA PRO A 156 -3.30 -7.47 -4.09
C PRO A 156 -2.40 -8.36 -3.23
N GLY A 157 -1.47 -9.08 -3.85
CA GLY A 157 -0.60 -10.05 -3.16
C GLY A 157 -1.24 -11.43 -2.92
N TRP A 158 -2.50 -11.63 -3.35
CA TRP A 158 -3.26 -12.87 -3.20
C TRP A 158 -3.73 -13.40 -4.55
N GLU A 159 -2.93 -13.21 -5.59
CA GLU A 159 -3.23 -13.70 -6.92
C GLU A 159 -3.31 -15.24 -6.94
N PRO A 160 -4.24 -15.85 -7.71
CA PRO A 160 -4.47 -17.31 -7.70
C PRO A 160 -3.23 -18.14 -7.99
N GLU A 161 -2.38 -17.70 -8.91
CA GLU A 161 -1.13 -18.38 -9.27
C GLU A 161 -0.17 -18.41 -8.08
N ARG A 162 -0.07 -17.31 -7.35
CA ARG A 162 0.77 -17.18 -6.16
C ARG A 162 0.28 -18.08 -5.03
N LEU A 163 -1.02 -18.19 -4.85
CA LEU A 163 -1.62 -19.04 -3.81
C LEU A 163 -1.49 -20.53 -4.11
N ALA A 164 -1.53 -20.95 -5.38
CA ALA A 164 -1.28 -22.32 -5.77
C ALA A 164 0.13 -22.80 -5.39
N GLU A 165 1.08 -21.86 -5.25
CA GLU A 165 2.47 -22.13 -4.90
C GLU A 165 2.81 -21.76 -3.44
N VAL A 166 1.83 -21.38 -2.62
CA VAL A 166 2.08 -20.85 -1.28
C VAL A 166 2.96 -21.72 -0.41
N GLN A 167 2.74 -23.04 -0.39
CA GLN A 167 3.57 -23.98 0.37
C GLN A 167 5.01 -24.01 -0.14
N THR A 168 5.20 -23.96 -1.45
CA THR A 168 6.52 -23.89 -2.09
C THR A 168 7.23 -22.58 -1.72
N LEU A 169 6.50 -21.47 -1.70
CA LEU A 169 7.03 -20.17 -1.28
C LEU A 169 7.45 -20.18 0.19
N PHE A 170 6.61 -20.72 1.10
CA PHE A 170 6.99 -20.88 2.50
C PHE A 170 8.26 -21.70 2.68
N ALA A 171 8.40 -22.82 1.95
CA ALA A 171 9.61 -23.62 1.99
C ALA A 171 10.85 -22.83 1.50
N LYS A 172 10.72 -22.01 0.46
CA LYS A 172 11.80 -21.14 -0.01
C LYS A 172 12.17 -20.06 1.02
N TYR A 173 11.20 -19.48 1.71
CA TYR A 173 11.45 -18.45 2.72
C TYR A 173 11.98 -19.00 4.04
N SER A 174 11.93 -20.31 4.29
CA SER A 174 12.43 -20.92 5.54
C SER A 174 13.91 -20.65 5.83
N ALA A 175 14.71 -20.33 4.80
CA ALA A 175 16.12 -19.97 4.91
C ALA A 175 16.36 -18.44 4.92
N VAL A 176 15.31 -17.63 4.97
CA VAL A 176 15.39 -16.15 4.90
C VAL A 176 14.92 -15.59 6.24
N ASP A 177 15.85 -15.10 7.03
CA ASP A 177 15.56 -14.32 8.24
C ASP A 177 15.46 -12.79 7.94
N ASP A 178 15.18 -12.00 8.99
CA ASP A 178 15.08 -10.55 8.88
C ASP A 178 16.36 -9.93 8.31
N GLN A 179 17.55 -10.43 8.69
CA GLN A 179 18.81 -9.91 8.19
C GLN A 179 18.99 -10.18 6.71
N LYS A 180 18.72 -11.42 6.28
CA LYS A 180 18.81 -11.82 4.88
C LYS A 180 17.82 -11.06 4.02
N LEU A 181 16.60 -10.86 4.50
CA LEU A 181 15.58 -10.07 3.80
C LEU A 181 16.04 -8.60 3.65
N ARG A 182 16.63 -8.01 4.70
CA ARG A 182 17.22 -6.66 4.64
C ARG A 182 18.36 -6.55 3.62
N GLU A 183 19.29 -7.51 3.62
CA GLU A 183 20.38 -7.55 2.65
C GLU A 183 19.86 -7.59 1.20
N ASN A 184 18.83 -8.41 0.96
CA ASN A 184 18.21 -8.52 -0.36
C ASN A 184 17.46 -7.23 -0.76
N LEU A 185 16.82 -6.55 0.19
CA LEU A 185 16.20 -5.24 -0.05
C LEU A 185 17.26 -4.18 -0.42
N VAL A 186 18.39 -4.14 0.29
CA VAL A 186 19.48 -3.21 -0.04
C VAL A 186 20.03 -3.50 -1.44
N TYR A 187 20.25 -4.77 -1.76
CA TYR A 187 20.72 -5.16 -3.09
C TYR A 187 19.77 -4.68 -4.19
N PHE A 188 18.47 -4.86 -4.01
CA PHE A 188 17.46 -4.35 -4.92
C PHE A 188 17.50 -2.83 -5.04
N LEU A 189 17.50 -2.10 -3.91
CA LEU A 189 17.50 -0.64 -3.90
C LEU A 189 18.76 -0.06 -4.55
N GLN A 190 19.94 -0.62 -4.31
CA GLN A 190 21.18 -0.20 -4.94
C GLN A 190 21.14 -0.30 -6.46
N ALA A 191 20.39 -1.26 -6.99
CA ALA A 191 20.25 -1.44 -8.42
C ALA A 191 19.19 -0.50 -9.04
N VAL A 192 18.04 -0.28 -8.36
CA VAL A 192 16.91 0.45 -8.97
C VAL A 192 16.95 1.97 -8.70
N ILE A 193 17.48 2.43 -7.57
CA ILE A 193 17.47 3.85 -7.22
C ILE A 193 18.25 4.71 -8.22
N PRO A 194 19.43 4.32 -8.73
CA PRO A 194 20.08 5.10 -9.78
C PRO A 194 19.24 5.27 -11.05
N VAL A 195 18.45 4.26 -11.42
CA VAL A 195 17.52 4.36 -12.55
C VAL A 195 16.38 5.34 -12.23
N CYS A 196 15.90 5.34 -11.00
CA CYS A 196 14.87 6.28 -10.57
C CYS A 196 15.36 7.72 -10.64
N GLU A 197 16.61 7.99 -10.22
CA GLU A 197 17.25 9.30 -10.34
C GLU A 197 17.41 9.72 -11.81
N GLU A 198 17.82 8.81 -12.68
CA GLU A 198 17.97 9.03 -14.12
C GLU A 198 16.66 9.54 -14.75
N VAL A 199 15.53 8.96 -14.39
CA VAL A 199 14.23 9.23 -15.03
C VAL A 199 13.28 10.10 -14.20
N GLY A 200 13.68 10.54 -13.00
CA GLY A 200 12.88 11.39 -12.12
C GLY A 200 11.68 10.71 -11.48
N VAL A 201 11.76 9.39 -11.24
CA VAL A 201 10.76 8.61 -10.51
C VAL A 201 11.24 8.39 -9.07
N LYS A 202 10.33 8.20 -8.14
CA LYS A 202 10.63 7.90 -6.74
C LYS A 202 10.08 6.52 -6.36
N MET A 203 10.87 5.73 -5.67
CA MET A 203 10.44 4.49 -5.02
C MET A 203 9.89 4.82 -3.64
N ALA A 204 8.77 4.22 -3.28
CA ALA A 204 8.11 4.47 -2.00
C ALA A 204 7.69 3.13 -1.36
N ILE A 205 8.48 2.66 -0.38
CA ILE A 205 8.20 1.38 0.28
C ILE A 205 7.01 1.50 1.23
N HIS A 206 6.07 0.55 1.12
CA HIS A 206 4.93 0.42 2.04
C HIS A 206 5.37 -0.34 3.31
N PRO A 207 4.94 0.06 4.52
CA PRO A 207 5.15 -0.70 5.74
C PRO A 207 4.56 -2.10 5.64
N ASP A 208 5.13 -3.05 6.39
CA ASP A 208 4.53 -4.35 6.57
C ASP A 208 3.12 -4.21 7.18
N ASP A 209 2.19 -5.04 6.76
CA ASP A 209 0.79 -5.01 7.18
C ASP A 209 0.32 -6.45 7.49
N PRO A 210 0.28 -6.83 8.78
CA PRO A 210 0.68 -6.07 9.96
C PRO A 210 2.21 -5.93 10.12
N PRO A 211 2.68 -4.93 10.91
CA PRO A 211 4.10 -4.63 11.11
C PRO A 211 4.77 -5.55 12.13
N TYR A 212 4.45 -6.81 12.12
CA TYR A 212 5.07 -7.87 12.92
C TYR A 212 5.02 -9.22 12.18
N SER A 213 5.87 -10.17 12.61
CA SER A 213 5.95 -11.48 11.97
C SER A 213 4.62 -12.24 12.07
N ILE A 214 4.19 -12.81 10.96
CA ILE A 214 3.05 -13.73 10.84
C ILE A 214 3.52 -15.01 10.18
N PHE A 215 3.01 -16.17 10.63
CA PHE A 215 3.41 -17.49 10.15
C PHE A 215 4.93 -17.75 10.18
N GLY A 216 5.69 -17.03 11.04
CA GLY A 216 7.15 -17.13 11.09
C GLY A 216 7.89 -16.46 9.93
N LEU A 217 7.18 -15.74 9.05
CA LEU A 217 7.79 -14.99 7.95
C LEU A 217 8.48 -13.73 8.47
N PRO A 218 9.67 -13.35 7.94
CA PRO A 218 10.35 -12.13 8.34
C PRO A 218 9.60 -10.87 7.89
N ARG A 219 9.72 -9.80 8.66
CA ARG A 219 9.17 -8.47 8.36
C ARG A 219 10.23 -7.41 8.65
N VAL A 220 10.46 -6.47 7.74
CA VAL A 220 11.59 -5.53 7.80
C VAL A 220 11.22 -4.06 7.67
N VAL A 221 9.92 -3.74 7.58
CA VAL A 221 9.39 -2.36 7.49
C VAL A 221 8.31 -2.17 8.56
N LYS A 222 8.69 -2.19 9.85
CA LYS A 222 7.78 -2.33 10.98
C LYS A 222 7.61 -1.06 11.81
N ASN A 223 8.64 -0.23 11.88
CA ASN A 223 8.71 0.86 12.84
C ASN A 223 9.66 1.98 12.36
N ARG A 224 9.77 3.04 13.17
CA ARG A 224 10.66 4.18 12.91
C ARG A 224 12.10 3.78 12.58
N HIS A 225 12.65 2.80 13.34
CA HIS A 225 14.03 2.36 13.15
C HIS A 225 14.24 1.71 11.79
N ASP A 226 13.32 0.86 11.38
CA ASP A 226 13.35 0.19 10.07
C ASP A 226 13.25 1.20 8.92
N LEU A 227 12.34 2.17 9.04
CA LEU A 227 12.17 3.22 8.05
C LEU A 227 13.42 4.10 7.92
N ASP A 228 14.05 4.46 9.04
CA ASP A 228 15.30 5.22 9.04
C ASP A 228 16.44 4.42 8.40
N TRP A 229 16.56 3.14 8.75
CA TRP A 229 17.54 2.24 8.18
C TRP A 229 17.38 2.13 6.65
N ILE A 230 16.15 1.92 6.13
CA ILE A 230 15.89 1.84 4.68
C ILE A 230 16.29 3.13 3.98
N CYS A 231 15.93 4.28 4.53
CA CYS A 231 16.27 5.57 3.94
C CYS A 231 17.80 5.82 3.88
N ARG A 232 18.54 5.25 4.83
CA ARG A 232 20.02 5.37 4.88
C ARG A 232 20.74 4.31 4.06
N ALA A 233 20.11 3.13 3.87
CA ALA A 233 20.72 2.02 3.13
C ALA A 233 21.11 2.42 1.70
N VAL A 234 20.27 3.27 1.07
CA VAL A 234 20.59 3.99 -0.15
C VAL A 234 20.10 5.44 0.06
N ASP A 235 21.01 6.32 0.47
CA ASP A 235 20.65 7.70 0.83
C ASP A 235 20.44 8.56 -0.42
N SER A 236 19.26 8.47 -0.99
CA SER A 236 18.82 9.18 -2.17
C SER A 236 17.44 9.79 -1.98
N PRO A 237 17.15 11.00 -2.51
CA PRO A 237 15.80 11.54 -2.55
C PRO A 237 14.80 10.67 -3.31
N ALA A 238 15.27 9.78 -4.18
CA ALA A 238 14.43 8.84 -4.92
C ALA A 238 14.04 7.61 -4.08
N ASN A 239 14.72 7.34 -2.95
CA ASN A 239 14.40 6.28 -2.00
C ASN A 239 13.57 6.84 -0.84
N GLY A 240 12.32 6.46 -0.75
CA GLY A 240 11.42 6.96 0.29
C GLY A 240 10.32 5.97 0.66
N ILE A 241 9.27 6.50 1.23
CA ILE A 241 8.27 5.76 1.98
C ILE A 241 6.88 6.07 1.42
N THR A 242 6.07 5.03 1.24
CA THR A 242 4.63 5.11 1.30
C THR A 242 4.22 4.95 2.76
N LEU A 243 3.91 6.03 3.46
CA LEU A 243 3.56 5.90 4.87
C LEU A 243 2.07 5.62 5.02
N CYS A 244 1.73 4.40 5.44
CA CYS A 244 0.38 3.97 5.77
C CYS A 244 0.15 4.14 7.28
N THR A 245 -0.76 5.04 7.67
CA THR A 245 -1.05 5.32 9.08
C THR A 245 -1.67 4.12 9.79
N GLY A 246 -2.53 3.37 9.09
CA GLY A 246 -3.12 2.16 9.62
C GLY A 246 -2.07 1.10 9.90
N SER A 247 -1.29 0.70 8.88
CA SER A 247 -0.29 -0.37 9.03
C SER A 247 0.74 -0.08 10.13
N ILE A 248 1.24 1.16 10.23
CA ILE A 248 2.16 1.52 11.33
C ILE A 248 1.46 1.46 12.69
N ALA A 249 0.20 1.87 12.77
CA ALA A 249 -0.56 1.91 14.02
C ALA A 249 -1.06 0.52 14.50
N GLU A 250 -1.04 -0.49 13.66
CA GLU A 250 -1.36 -1.89 14.04
C GLU A 250 -0.41 -2.43 15.11
N ASP A 251 0.79 -1.85 15.22
CA ASP A 251 1.63 -2.03 16.41
C ASP A 251 1.50 -0.79 17.33
N PRO A 252 0.86 -0.93 18.51
CA PRO A 252 0.63 0.18 19.44
C PRO A 252 1.91 0.79 20.02
N ASP A 253 3.05 0.13 19.88
CA ASP A 253 4.35 0.66 20.30
C ASP A 253 4.89 1.73 19.33
N ASN A 254 4.30 1.87 18.14
CA ASN A 254 4.67 2.88 17.17
C ASN A 254 4.01 4.25 17.45
N ASP A 255 4.81 5.28 17.59
CA ASP A 255 4.31 6.67 17.57
C ASP A 255 4.15 7.15 16.11
N VAL A 256 2.94 6.95 15.57
CA VAL A 256 2.59 7.30 14.17
C VAL A 256 2.81 8.79 13.91
N TYR A 257 2.49 9.66 14.90
CA TYR A 257 2.59 11.11 14.72
C TYR A 257 4.05 11.58 14.64
N ALA A 258 4.91 11.03 15.51
CA ALA A 258 6.33 11.33 15.48
C ALA A 258 6.98 10.81 14.18
N ILE A 259 6.62 9.60 13.73
CA ILE A 259 7.09 9.00 12.46
C ILE A 259 6.68 9.89 11.29
N LEU A 260 5.40 10.29 11.21
CA LEU A 260 4.90 11.20 10.16
C LEU A 260 5.68 12.52 10.14
N ALA A 261 5.80 13.19 11.31
CA ALA A 261 6.49 14.47 11.41
C ALA A 261 7.95 14.37 10.97
N GLU A 262 8.67 13.35 11.43
CA GLU A 262 10.08 13.16 11.12
C GLU A 262 10.31 12.93 9.61
N PHE A 263 9.65 11.92 9.05
CA PHE A 263 9.91 11.53 7.66
C PHE A 263 9.32 12.51 6.65
N THR A 264 8.27 13.25 7.01
CA THR A 264 7.78 14.38 6.21
C THR A 264 8.84 15.50 6.16
N ARG A 265 9.36 15.94 7.31
CA ARG A 265 10.42 16.98 7.38
C ARG A 265 11.67 16.58 6.61
N ARG A 266 12.02 15.29 6.62
CA ARG A 266 13.12 14.72 5.84
C ARG A 266 12.83 14.57 4.35
N LYS A 267 11.61 14.88 3.90
CA LYS A 267 11.15 14.70 2.49
C LYS A 267 11.26 13.27 2.00
N ARG A 268 11.02 12.31 2.90
CA ARG A 268 11.07 10.87 2.59
C ARG A 268 9.69 10.23 2.41
N ILE A 269 8.60 10.89 2.79
CA ILE A 269 7.24 10.42 2.49
C ILE A 269 6.87 10.92 1.09
N HIS A 270 6.84 10.01 0.13
CA HIS A 270 6.46 10.32 -1.25
C HIS A 270 4.98 10.08 -1.49
N PHE A 271 4.40 9.16 -0.72
CA PHE A 271 3.00 8.81 -0.76
C PHE A 271 2.49 8.54 0.66
N ALA A 272 1.28 9.00 0.98
CA ALA A 272 0.66 8.77 2.28
C ALA A 272 -0.67 8.04 2.11
N HIS A 273 -0.82 6.92 2.81
CA HIS A 273 -2.09 6.23 3.02
C HIS A 273 -2.63 6.63 4.37
N VAL A 274 -3.76 7.33 4.38
CA VAL A 274 -4.30 7.92 5.61
C VAL A 274 -5.64 7.28 5.93
N ARG A 275 -5.58 6.16 6.65
CA ARG A 275 -6.73 5.44 7.17
C ARG A 275 -6.68 5.38 8.69
N ASN A 276 -7.86 5.22 9.32
CA ASN A 276 -7.99 4.98 10.74
C ASN A 276 -8.27 3.50 10.99
N ILE A 277 -7.79 3.01 12.13
CA ILE A 277 -8.05 1.66 12.61
C ILE A 277 -8.49 1.71 14.06
N LYS A 278 -9.26 0.72 14.51
CA LYS A 278 -9.56 0.50 15.91
C LYS A 278 -8.73 -0.64 16.45
N LEU A 279 -7.78 -0.31 17.31
CA LEU A 279 -7.00 -1.31 18.05
C LEU A 279 -7.89 -1.97 19.10
N MET A 280 -7.77 -3.27 19.23
CA MET A 280 -8.39 -4.12 20.23
C MET A 280 -7.31 -4.72 21.14
N GLN A 281 -7.63 -5.76 21.91
CA GLN A 281 -6.65 -6.47 22.73
C GLN A 281 -5.72 -7.31 21.85
N ASP A 282 -4.54 -7.63 22.36
CA ASP A 282 -3.57 -8.57 21.75
C ASP A 282 -3.11 -8.23 20.33
N LYS A 283 -3.14 -6.94 19.94
CA LYS A 283 -2.83 -6.43 18.58
C LYS A 283 -3.88 -6.81 17.53
N ASP A 284 -5.06 -7.26 17.94
CA ASP A 284 -6.20 -7.35 17.07
C ASP A 284 -6.68 -5.96 16.66
N PHE A 285 -7.23 -5.82 15.46
CA PHE A 285 -7.75 -4.54 15.00
C PHE A 285 -8.79 -4.74 13.89
N TYR A 286 -9.59 -3.71 13.69
CA TYR A 286 -10.41 -3.57 12.48
C TYR A 286 -10.26 -2.19 11.87
N GLU A 287 -10.49 -2.09 10.58
CA GLU A 287 -10.52 -0.81 9.89
C GLU A 287 -11.84 -0.09 10.17
N CYS A 288 -11.81 1.23 10.28
CA CYS A 288 -12.98 2.00 10.69
C CYS A 288 -13.14 3.28 9.88
N ALA A 289 -14.21 4.03 10.12
CA ALA A 289 -14.38 5.34 9.52
C ALA A 289 -13.21 6.27 9.85
N HIS A 290 -12.91 7.21 8.94
CA HIS A 290 -11.78 8.12 9.08
C HIS A 290 -11.84 9.05 10.31
N PRO A 291 -13.00 9.63 10.76
CA PRO A 291 -12.99 10.53 11.88
C PRO A 291 -12.44 9.89 13.16
N SER A 292 -11.69 10.68 13.94
CA SER A 292 -10.90 10.22 15.10
C SER A 292 -11.73 9.44 16.14
N GLU A 293 -13.01 9.78 16.31
CA GLU A 293 -13.90 9.16 17.29
C GLU A 293 -14.20 7.67 17.03
N TYR A 294 -14.06 7.22 15.75
CA TYR A 294 -14.36 5.84 15.36
C TYR A 294 -13.18 4.89 15.53
N GLY A 295 -11.97 5.42 15.58
CA GLY A 295 -10.76 4.61 15.63
C GLY A 295 -9.86 4.89 16.84
N SER A 296 -8.61 4.49 16.70
CA SER A 296 -7.57 4.69 17.71
C SER A 296 -6.60 5.82 17.36
N LEU A 297 -6.67 6.35 16.13
CA LEU A 297 -5.84 7.47 15.70
C LEU A 297 -6.58 8.80 15.80
N ASP A 298 -5.90 9.81 16.33
CA ASP A 298 -6.32 11.21 16.22
C ASP A 298 -5.96 11.71 14.80
N MET A 299 -6.94 11.69 13.92
CA MET A 299 -6.75 12.01 12.50
C MET A 299 -6.43 13.49 12.28
N TYR A 300 -6.82 14.37 13.22
CA TYR A 300 -6.36 15.75 13.18
C TYR A 300 -4.84 15.84 13.38
N LYS A 301 -4.30 15.13 14.37
CA LYS A 301 -2.84 15.06 14.60
C LYS A 301 -2.09 14.41 13.44
N VAL A 302 -2.67 13.40 12.79
CA VAL A 302 -2.13 12.79 11.59
C VAL A 302 -1.95 13.86 10.49
N MET A 303 -3.03 14.58 10.17
CA MET A 303 -3.00 15.61 9.12
C MET A 303 -2.12 16.81 9.53
N GLN A 304 -2.10 17.16 10.81
CA GLN A 304 -1.23 18.19 11.37
C GLN A 304 0.25 17.84 11.22
N ALA A 305 0.64 16.59 11.52
CA ALA A 305 2.02 16.14 11.37
C ALA A 305 2.51 16.24 9.92
N LEU A 306 1.65 15.94 8.95
CA LEU A 306 1.93 16.14 7.53
C LEU A 306 2.03 17.63 7.17
N TYR A 307 1.02 18.42 7.57
CA TYR A 307 0.91 19.83 7.20
C TYR A 307 2.06 20.68 7.77
N ASP A 308 2.29 20.60 9.09
CA ASP A 308 3.29 21.41 9.80
C ASP A 308 4.73 21.10 9.38
N ASN A 309 4.98 19.91 8.81
CA ASN A 309 6.28 19.51 8.28
C ASN A 309 6.40 19.63 6.75
N GLY A 310 5.42 20.29 6.10
CA GLY A 310 5.48 20.67 4.70
C GLY A 310 5.34 19.50 3.72
N PHE A 311 4.36 18.61 3.95
CA PHE A 311 4.04 17.54 3.02
C PHE A 311 3.49 18.10 1.70
N ASP A 312 4.11 17.71 0.60
CA ASP A 312 3.77 18.11 -0.77
C ASP A 312 3.51 16.94 -1.71
N GLY A 313 3.54 15.71 -1.17
CA GLY A 313 3.38 14.46 -1.92
C GLY A 313 1.93 14.10 -2.23
N TYR A 314 1.76 12.84 -2.65
CA TYR A 314 0.47 12.23 -2.93
C TYR A 314 -0.14 11.64 -1.67
N ILE A 315 -1.48 11.69 -1.56
CA ILE A 315 -2.23 11.16 -0.43
C ILE A 315 -3.48 10.46 -0.92
N ARG A 316 -3.90 9.40 -0.22
CA ARG A 316 -5.19 8.76 -0.43
C ARG A 316 -5.82 8.35 0.90
N PRO A 317 -7.17 8.23 0.97
CA PRO A 317 -7.87 7.78 2.18
C PRO A 317 -7.58 6.31 2.51
N ASP A 318 -6.88 5.59 1.64
CA ASP A 318 -6.56 4.17 1.69
C ASP A 318 -7.80 3.29 1.57
N HIS A 319 -8.20 2.57 2.62
CA HIS A 319 -9.38 1.73 2.64
C HIS A 319 -10.61 2.46 3.16
N GLY A 320 -11.78 1.89 2.90
CA GLY A 320 -13.07 2.31 3.43
C GLY A 320 -13.96 1.11 3.66
N ARG A 321 -14.97 1.30 4.51
CA ARG A 321 -15.99 0.30 4.82
C ARG A 321 -16.97 0.17 3.66
N PHE A 322 -17.71 -0.91 3.61
CA PHE A 322 -18.94 -0.98 2.82
C PHE A 322 -20.09 -0.43 3.63
N ILE A 323 -20.62 0.70 3.20
CA ILE A 323 -21.78 1.38 3.78
C ILE A 323 -22.91 1.44 2.76
N TRP A 324 -24.13 1.65 3.20
CA TRP A 324 -25.34 1.89 2.38
C TRP A 324 -25.59 0.82 1.32
N GLY A 325 -25.28 -0.46 1.63
CA GLY A 325 -25.49 -1.59 0.73
C GLY A 325 -24.50 -1.69 -0.42
N GLU A 326 -23.39 -0.94 -0.37
CA GLU A 326 -22.29 -1.07 -1.34
C GLU A 326 -21.65 -2.46 -1.28
N THR A 327 -21.28 -2.99 -2.43
CA THR A 327 -20.57 -4.26 -2.57
C THR A 327 -19.44 -4.12 -3.57
N GLY A 328 -18.35 -4.82 -3.36
CA GLY A 328 -17.19 -4.76 -4.26
C GLY A 328 -15.98 -5.44 -3.65
N ARG A 329 -14.79 -4.97 -4.04
CA ARG A 329 -13.52 -5.41 -3.46
C ARG A 329 -13.44 -4.94 -2.01
N PRO A 330 -13.20 -5.83 -1.04
CA PRO A 330 -13.06 -5.46 0.37
C PRO A 330 -12.08 -4.29 0.57
N GLY A 331 -12.47 -3.31 1.37
CA GLY A 331 -11.69 -2.09 1.62
C GLY A 331 -11.76 -1.03 0.53
N TYR A 332 -12.34 -1.32 -0.63
CA TYR A 332 -12.26 -0.41 -1.79
C TYR A 332 -13.61 0.08 -2.32
N GLY A 333 -14.65 0.10 -1.48
CA GLY A 333 -15.91 0.77 -1.80
C GLY A 333 -15.73 2.26 -2.11
N LEU A 334 -16.65 2.86 -2.86
CA LEU A 334 -16.58 4.28 -3.22
C LEU A 334 -16.99 5.19 -2.07
N PHE A 335 -18.11 4.86 -1.40
CA PHE A 335 -18.80 5.83 -0.53
C PHE A 335 -17.99 6.21 0.70
N ASP A 336 -17.50 5.24 1.45
CA ASP A 336 -16.73 5.54 2.67
C ASP A 336 -15.36 6.16 2.34
N ARG A 337 -14.72 5.74 1.25
CA ARG A 337 -13.49 6.40 0.77
C ARG A 337 -13.75 7.85 0.33
N ALA A 338 -14.89 8.14 -0.31
CA ALA A 338 -15.26 9.50 -0.67
C ALA A 338 -15.52 10.37 0.58
N LEU A 339 -16.17 9.82 1.62
CA LEU A 339 -16.28 10.49 2.92
C LEU A 339 -14.90 10.74 3.54
N GLY A 340 -14.00 9.76 3.46
CA GLY A 340 -12.61 9.90 3.90
C GLY A 340 -11.87 11.02 3.19
N VAL A 341 -11.97 11.09 1.86
CA VAL A 341 -11.39 12.20 1.07
C VAL A 341 -11.87 13.54 1.57
N THR A 342 -13.18 13.72 1.68
CA THR A 342 -13.75 15.02 2.09
C THR A 342 -13.37 15.39 3.52
N TYR A 343 -13.32 14.41 4.42
CA TYR A 343 -12.87 14.62 5.80
C TYR A 343 -11.40 15.07 5.88
N LEU A 344 -10.50 14.36 5.18
CA LEU A 344 -9.07 14.70 5.14
C LEU A 344 -8.82 16.06 4.48
N LYS A 345 -9.55 16.39 3.43
CA LYS A 345 -9.51 17.72 2.79
C LYS A 345 -10.00 18.81 3.72
N GLY A 346 -11.07 18.56 4.49
CA GLY A 346 -11.57 19.51 5.49
C GLY A 346 -10.56 19.76 6.62
N LEU A 347 -9.88 18.72 7.13
CA LEU A 347 -8.80 18.90 8.10
C LEU A 347 -7.63 19.70 7.52
N TRP A 348 -7.24 19.42 6.28
CA TRP A 348 -6.17 20.16 5.60
C TRP A 348 -6.54 21.62 5.40
N GLU A 349 -7.77 21.91 5.00
CA GLU A 349 -8.27 23.29 4.87
C GLU A 349 -8.24 24.02 6.22
N ALA A 350 -8.72 23.38 7.30
CA ALA A 350 -8.68 23.96 8.64
C ALA A 350 -7.25 24.28 9.10
N LEU A 351 -6.30 23.37 8.84
CA LEU A 351 -4.88 23.58 9.12
C LEU A 351 -4.28 24.75 8.32
N SER A 352 -4.70 24.93 7.07
CA SER A 352 -4.20 26.01 6.20
C SER A 352 -4.70 27.42 6.60
N LYS A 353 -5.69 27.51 7.47
CA LYS A 353 -6.29 28.77 7.94
C LYS A 353 -5.83 29.15 9.37
N ARG A 354 -4.94 28.38 9.98
CA ARG A 354 -4.28 28.74 11.23
C ARG A 354 -3.17 29.73 11.00
#